data_a23b10b2103ba95e6041a8ef72a3b948
#
_entry.id   a23b10b2103ba95e6041a8ef72a3b948
#
_cell.length_a   1.000
_cell.length_b   1.000
_cell.length_c   1.000
_cell.angle_alpha   90.00
_cell.angle_beta   90.00
_cell.angle_gamma   90.00
#
_symmetry.space_group_name_H-M   'P 1'
#
loop_
_entity.id
_entity.type
_entity.pdbx_description
1 polymer ?
#
loop_
_entity_poly.entity_id
_entity_poly.type
_entity_poly.pdbx_seq_one_letter_code
_entity_poly.pdbx_strand_id
1 'polypeptide(L)'
;MSDAFTVLWTHDTCRALRRADRVGERPPVAFSGIHSSLPAWTGARAGDEVYALHVNRCEVFVVSRMRVIDMERRECCGTEAVTWEDPAYPGHEAWSMLGAGGCGAAAVHVDATPVRFDVPVPGELLARLTWRNRRGRTRGLKFVVDGRLERSISLQGFYRLTPESADELAAVVRDSSECP
;
A
#
# COMPACT_ATOMS: atom_id res chain seq x y z
N MET A 1 -19.01 -8.07 -0.53
CA MET A 1 -18.26 -7.27 0.47
C MET A 1 -16.86 -7.12 -0.08
N SER A 2 -16.34 -5.91 -0.12
CA SER A 2 -14.95 -5.63 -0.49
C SER A 2 -14.02 -6.02 0.66
N ASP A 3 -12.88 -6.60 0.32
CA ASP A 3 -11.81 -6.84 1.29
C ASP A 3 -10.90 -5.60 1.41
N ALA A 4 -10.20 -5.50 2.53
CA ALA A 4 -9.20 -4.46 2.72
C ALA A 4 -7.84 -5.08 3.01
N PHE A 5 -6.78 -4.45 2.52
CA PHE A 5 -5.42 -4.95 2.59
C PHE A 5 -4.45 -3.85 3.05
N THR A 6 -3.28 -4.26 3.50
CA THR A 6 -2.16 -3.36 3.73
C THR A 6 -0.98 -3.74 2.85
N VAL A 7 -0.24 -2.71 2.42
CA VAL A 7 1.05 -2.85 1.75
C VAL A 7 2.05 -1.90 2.38
N LEU A 8 3.29 -2.35 2.58
CA LEU A 8 4.35 -1.47 3.07
C LEU A 8 5.04 -0.78 1.89
N TRP A 9 5.00 0.56 1.86
CA TRP A 9 5.87 1.35 1.01
C TRP A 9 7.18 1.62 1.75
N THR A 10 8.26 1.17 1.13
CA THR A 10 9.59 1.26 1.72
C THR A 10 10.05 2.70 1.90
N HIS A 11 11.08 2.90 2.72
CA HIS A 11 11.69 4.22 2.87
C HIS A 11 12.18 4.79 1.54
N ASP A 12 12.74 3.94 0.67
CA ASP A 12 13.22 4.37 -0.65
C ASP A 12 12.07 4.76 -1.59
N THR A 13 10.98 4.00 -1.60
CA THR A 13 9.75 4.36 -2.33
C THR A 13 9.21 5.71 -1.88
N CYS A 14 9.07 5.91 -0.58
CA CYS A 14 8.55 7.17 -0.02
C CYS A 14 9.51 8.36 -0.26
N ARG A 15 10.81 8.12 -0.24
CA ARG A 15 11.82 9.13 -0.60
C ARG A 15 11.72 9.50 -2.08
N ALA A 16 11.54 8.52 -2.97
CA ALA A 16 11.38 8.75 -4.40
C ALA A 16 10.11 9.58 -4.70
N LEU A 17 8.98 9.29 -4.04
CA LEU A 17 7.75 10.07 -4.14
C LEU A 17 7.96 11.54 -3.75
N ARG A 18 8.66 11.80 -2.63
CA ARG A 18 9.00 13.17 -2.22
C ARG A 18 9.90 13.89 -3.21
N ARG A 19 10.93 13.19 -3.74
CA ARG A 19 11.85 13.78 -4.73
C ARG A 19 11.19 14.09 -6.06
N ALA A 20 10.20 13.30 -6.44
CA ALA A 20 9.41 13.50 -7.66
C ALA A 20 8.24 14.48 -7.48
N ASP A 21 8.14 15.12 -6.30
CA ASP A 21 7.07 16.08 -5.96
C ASP A 21 5.65 15.49 -6.09
N ARG A 22 5.48 14.22 -5.65
CA ARG A 22 4.21 13.50 -5.72
C ARG A 22 3.37 13.61 -4.44
N VAL A 23 3.83 14.36 -3.46
CA VAL A 23 3.06 14.61 -2.23
C VAL A 23 1.84 15.48 -2.56
N GLY A 24 0.67 15.05 -2.13
CA GLY A 24 -0.61 15.72 -2.45
C GLY A 24 -1.25 15.23 -3.75
N GLU A 25 -0.54 14.49 -4.59
CA GLU A 25 -1.10 13.90 -5.81
C GLU A 25 -1.72 12.52 -5.53
N ARG A 26 -2.65 12.10 -6.39
CA ARG A 26 -3.33 10.80 -6.31
C ARG A 26 -2.67 9.83 -7.27
N PRO A 27 -2.07 8.72 -6.79
CA PRO A 27 -1.54 7.69 -7.69
C PRO A 27 -2.68 7.03 -8.47
N PRO A 28 -2.61 6.98 -9.81
CA PRO A 28 -3.59 6.27 -10.63
C PRO A 28 -3.29 4.77 -10.71
N VAL A 29 -2.08 4.38 -10.30
CA VAL A 29 -1.57 3.02 -10.44
C VAL A 29 -0.71 2.63 -9.25
N ALA A 30 -0.77 1.36 -8.88
CA ALA A 30 0.20 0.68 -8.02
C ALA A 30 0.72 -0.57 -8.71
N PHE A 31 1.76 -1.20 -8.17
CA PHE A 31 2.39 -2.34 -8.82
C PHE A 31 2.43 -3.54 -7.88
N SER A 32 2.08 -4.70 -8.43
CA SER A 32 2.21 -5.99 -7.78
C SER A 32 3.44 -6.71 -8.30
N GLY A 33 4.29 -7.24 -7.42
CA GLY A 33 5.50 -7.97 -7.78
C GLY A 33 5.35 -9.48 -7.67
N ILE A 34 6.23 -10.23 -8.34
CA ILE A 34 6.35 -11.69 -8.16
C ILE A 34 7.73 -12.07 -7.61
N HIS A 35 8.82 -11.48 -8.13
CA HIS A 35 10.20 -11.87 -7.85
C HIS A 35 11.02 -10.77 -7.20
N SER A 36 10.42 -9.96 -6.33
CA SER A 36 11.08 -8.74 -5.91
C SER A 36 10.70 -8.35 -4.50
N SER A 37 11.26 -7.25 -4.06
CA SER A 37 10.85 -6.55 -2.84
C SER A 37 9.41 -6.03 -2.89
N LEU A 38 8.78 -6.01 -4.08
CA LEU A 38 7.37 -5.67 -4.22
C LEU A 38 6.50 -6.84 -3.80
N PRO A 39 5.58 -6.67 -2.86
CA PRO A 39 4.65 -7.72 -2.47
C PRO A 39 3.68 -8.04 -3.61
N ALA A 40 3.39 -9.34 -3.77
CA ALA A 40 2.35 -9.78 -4.69
C ALA A 40 0.96 -9.46 -4.13
N TRP A 41 0.14 -8.75 -4.89
CA TRP A 41 -1.24 -8.41 -4.50
C TRP A 41 -2.19 -9.60 -4.73
N THR A 42 -1.82 -10.73 -4.13
CA THR A 42 -2.55 -11.99 -4.31
C THR A 42 -3.91 -11.93 -3.62
N GLY A 43 -4.97 -12.07 -4.41
CA GLY A 43 -6.34 -12.12 -3.93
C GLY A 43 -7.05 -10.76 -3.90
N ALA A 44 -6.39 -9.67 -4.26
CA ALA A 44 -7.07 -8.39 -4.49
C ALA A 44 -7.94 -8.45 -5.75
N ARG A 45 -9.06 -7.76 -5.73
CA ARG A 45 -10.04 -7.67 -6.82
C ARG A 45 -10.54 -6.24 -6.95
N ALA A 46 -11.19 -5.94 -8.06
CA ALA A 46 -11.89 -4.67 -8.23
C ALA A 46 -12.88 -4.43 -7.06
N GLY A 47 -12.85 -3.23 -6.53
CA GLY A 47 -13.63 -2.80 -5.37
C GLY A 47 -12.94 -3.00 -4.02
N ASP A 48 -11.86 -3.78 -3.93
CA ASP A 48 -11.08 -3.93 -2.70
C ASP A 48 -10.29 -2.67 -2.37
N GLU A 49 -9.98 -2.50 -1.08
CA GLU A 49 -9.21 -1.37 -0.58
C GLU A 49 -7.80 -1.77 -0.19
N VAL A 50 -6.85 -0.90 -0.42
CA VAL A 50 -5.45 -1.10 -0.04
C VAL A 50 -4.93 0.13 0.67
N TYR A 51 -4.43 -0.06 1.87
CA TYR A 51 -3.77 0.98 2.66
C TYR A 51 -2.26 0.86 2.48
N ALA A 52 -1.65 1.86 1.84
CA ALA A 52 -0.20 1.98 1.77
C ALA A 52 0.32 2.53 3.09
N LEU A 53 1.12 1.74 3.79
CA LEU A 53 1.70 2.09 5.07
C LEU A 53 3.18 2.42 4.91
N HIS A 54 3.66 3.37 5.71
CA HIS A 54 5.07 3.72 5.82
C HIS A 54 5.49 3.73 7.28
N VAL A 55 6.71 3.27 7.55
CA VAL A 55 7.29 3.33 8.91
C VAL A 55 8.44 4.34 8.90
N ASN A 56 8.33 5.33 9.77
CA ASN A 56 9.37 6.34 9.99
C ASN A 56 9.57 6.54 11.48
N ARG A 57 10.81 6.37 11.97
CA ARG A 57 11.19 6.53 13.39
C ARG A 57 10.26 5.77 14.34
N CYS A 58 9.96 4.51 14.02
CA CYS A 58 9.05 3.62 14.77
C CYS A 58 7.57 4.05 14.77
N GLU A 59 7.19 5.08 14.05
CA GLU A 59 5.80 5.47 13.84
C GLU A 59 5.31 4.94 12.49
N VAL A 60 4.04 4.54 12.44
CA VAL A 60 3.39 4.03 11.23
C VAL A 60 2.46 5.12 10.68
N PHE A 61 2.55 5.37 9.40
CA PHE A 61 1.73 6.37 8.70
C PHE A 61 0.92 5.68 7.61
N VAL A 62 -0.32 6.13 7.39
CA VAL A 62 -1.07 5.82 6.18
C VAL A 62 -0.66 6.82 5.12
N VAL A 63 -0.01 6.35 4.06
CA VAL A 63 0.49 7.22 2.98
C VAL A 63 -0.59 7.48 1.93
N SER A 64 -1.38 6.46 1.62
CA SER A 64 -2.51 6.56 0.71
C SER A 64 -3.48 5.40 0.96
N ARG A 65 -4.77 5.64 0.77
CA ARG A 65 -5.81 4.63 0.65
C ARG A 65 -6.17 4.51 -0.82
N MET A 66 -6.12 3.31 -1.35
CA MET A 66 -6.35 3.00 -2.76
C MET A 66 -7.53 2.05 -2.88
N ARG A 67 -8.49 2.37 -3.73
CA ARG A 67 -9.54 1.45 -4.16
C ARG A 67 -9.13 0.83 -5.48
N VAL A 68 -9.07 -0.48 -5.55
CA VAL A 68 -8.73 -1.21 -6.77
C VAL A 68 -9.86 -1.03 -7.79
N ILE A 69 -9.54 -0.54 -8.98
CA ILE A 69 -10.47 -0.42 -10.10
C ILE A 69 -10.33 -1.65 -10.98
N ASP A 70 -9.09 -1.96 -11.39
CA ASP A 70 -8.77 -3.08 -12.26
C ASP A 70 -7.33 -3.54 -12.02
N MET A 71 -7.02 -4.75 -12.49
CA MET A 71 -5.67 -5.31 -12.37
C MET A 71 -5.26 -5.94 -13.70
N GLU A 72 -4.34 -5.28 -14.37
CA GLU A 72 -3.73 -5.78 -15.59
C GLU A 72 -2.54 -6.68 -15.23
N ARG A 73 -2.71 -7.99 -15.45
CA ARG A 73 -1.64 -8.95 -15.26
C ARG A 73 -0.72 -8.94 -16.47
N ARG A 74 0.58 -8.93 -16.21
CA ARG A 74 1.63 -9.02 -17.23
C ARG A 74 2.46 -10.28 -17.00
N GLU A 75 2.99 -10.83 -18.08
CA GLU A 75 3.93 -11.94 -17.98
C GLU A 75 5.22 -11.45 -17.31
N CYS A 76 5.62 -12.15 -16.26
CA CYS A 76 6.86 -11.87 -15.56
C CYS A 76 8.04 -12.42 -16.39
N CYS A 77 9.16 -11.69 -16.41
CA CYS A 77 10.42 -12.10 -17.03
C CYS A 77 10.38 -12.27 -18.55
N GLY A 78 9.49 -11.61 -19.25
CA GLY A 78 9.62 -11.39 -20.68
C GLY A 78 10.89 -10.60 -20.99
N THR A 79 11.51 -10.86 -22.14
CA THR A 79 12.78 -10.22 -22.57
C THR A 79 12.67 -8.72 -22.84
N GLU A 80 11.48 -8.18 -22.85
CA GLU A 80 11.24 -6.75 -22.95
C GLU A 80 11.07 -6.19 -21.55
N ALA A 81 11.96 -5.26 -21.17
CA ALA A 81 11.75 -4.41 -19.99
C ALA A 81 10.34 -3.81 -20.13
N VAL A 82 9.52 -3.99 -19.11
CA VAL A 82 8.20 -3.37 -19.08
C VAL A 82 8.44 -1.86 -19.12
N THR A 83 8.35 -1.29 -20.31
CA THR A 83 8.28 0.14 -20.45
C THR A 83 6.88 0.54 -19.95
N TRP A 84 6.83 1.29 -18.88
CA TRP A 84 5.61 1.81 -18.26
C TRP A 84 4.91 2.87 -19.14
N GLU A 85 5.37 3.01 -20.36
CA GLU A 85 4.82 3.85 -21.42
C GLU A 85 3.69 3.11 -22.15
N ASP A 86 2.63 2.76 -21.42
CA ASP A 86 1.44 2.23 -22.06
C ASP A 86 0.57 3.42 -22.55
N PRO A 87 0.36 3.55 -23.87
CA PRO A 87 -0.50 4.63 -24.42
C PRO A 87 -1.92 4.60 -23.88
N ALA A 88 -2.39 3.44 -23.40
CA ALA A 88 -3.72 3.30 -22.79
C ALA A 88 -3.82 4.00 -21.42
N TYR A 89 -2.68 4.25 -20.77
CA TYR A 89 -2.62 4.80 -19.42
C TYR A 89 -1.59 5.93 -19.32
N PRO A 90 -1.86 7.08 -19.93
CA PRO A 90 -0.96 8.22 -19.93
C PRO A 90 -0.69 8.70 -18.49
N GLY A 91 0.58 8.96 -18.18
CA GLY A 91 1.00 9.44 -16.86
C GLY A 91 1.42 8.35 -15.88
N HIS A 92 1.33 7.06 -16.24
CA HIS A 92 1.78 5.97 -15.37
C HIS A 92 3.30 5.96 -15.18
N GLU A 93 4.08 6.39 -16.16
CA GLU A 93 5.53 6.55 -16.06
C GLU A 93 5.93 7.49 -14.91
N ALA A 94 5.10 8.49 -14.63
CA ALA A 94 5.31 9.41 -13.52
C ALA A 94 5.20 8.75 -12.13
N TRP A 95 4.68 7.52 -12.06
CA TRP A 95 4.52 6.73 -10.84
C TRP A 95 5.37 5.45 -10.85
N SER A 96 6.28 5.30 -11.81
CA SER A 96 7.15 4.11 -11.96
C SER A 96 7.96 3.78 -10.71
N MET A 97 8.24 4.77 -9.83
CA MET A 97 8.91 4.54 -8.56
C MET A 97 8.14 3.61 -7.60
N LEU A 98 6.82 3.48 -7.77
CA LEU A 98 6.02 2.52 -6.97
C LEU A 98 6.30 1.07 -7.37
N GLY A 99 6.85 0.86 -8.58
CA GLY A 99 7.30 -0.43 -9.11
C GLY A 99 8.81 -0.63 -9.06
N ALA A 100 9.58 0.36 -8.60
CA ALA A 100 11.03 0.30 -8.60
C ALA A 100 11.58 -0.83 -7.72
N GLY A 101 12.60 -1.53 -8.23
CA GLY A 101 13.23 -2.65 -7.54
C GLY A 101 12.51 -3.98 -7.67
N GLY A 102 11.53 -4.07 -8.56
CA GLY A 102 10.75 -5.28 -8.73
C GLY A 102 10.43 -5.67 -10.16
N CYS A 103 10.30 -6.97 -10.39
CA CYS A 103 9.60 -7.49 -11.54
C CYS A 103 8.10 -7.27 -11.32
N GLY A 104 7.53 -6.25 -11.98
CA GLY A 104 6.10 -5.97 -11.90
C GLY A 104 5.30 -7.07 -12.60
N ALA A 105 4.51 -7.81 -11.84
CA ALA A 105 3.63 -8.85 -12.38
C ALA A 105 2.27 -8.31 -12.80
N ALA A 106 1.88 -7.17 -12.25
CA ALA A 106 0.64 -6.50 -12.59
C ALA A 106 0.73 -5.00 -12.33
N ALA A 107 0.14 -4.23 -13.23
CA ALA A 107 -0.30 -2.88 -12.96
C ALA A 107 -1.69 -2.95 -12.31
N VAL A 108 -1.85 -2.28 -11.20
CA VAL A 108 -3.11 -2.22 -10.46
C VAL A 108 -3.63 -0.79 -10.58
N HIS A 109 -4.70 -0.62 -11.35
CA HIS A 109 -5.37 0.67 -11.50
C HIS A 109 -6.17 0.96 -10.25
N VAL A 110 -6.00 2.15 -9.71
CA VAL A 110 -6.59 2.52 -8.41
C VAL A 110 -7.23 3.91 -8.47
N ASP A 111 -8.29 4.07 -7.69
CA ASP A 111 -8.76 5.37 -7.21
C ASP A 111 -8.18 5.59 -5.82
N ALA A 112 -7.31 6.57 -5.68
CA ALA A 112 -6.52 6.76 -4.47
C ALA A 112 -6.76 8.10 -3.80
N THR A 113 -6.55 8.14 -2.48
CA THR A 113 -6.40 9.41 -1.76
C THR A 113 -5.04 10.03 -2.10
N PRO A 114 -4.87 11.36 -1.94
CA PRO A 114 -3.59 12.00 -2.13
C PRO A 114 -2.49 11.36 -1.28
N VAL A 115 -1.27 11.28 -1.82
CA VAL A 115 -0.08 10.83 -1.08
C VAL A 115 0.20 11.80 0.05
N ARG A 116 0.23 11.30 1.29
CA ARG A 116 0.51 12.06 2.50
C ARG A 116 1.50 11.31 3.38
N PHE A 117 2.24 12.03 4.22
CA PHE A 117 3.19 11.45 5.18
C PHE A 117 2.96 11.95 6.61
N ASP A 118 1.81 12.56 6.83
CA ASP A 118 1.40 13.21 8.08
C ASP A 118 0.12 12.60 8.66
N VAL A 119 -0.25 11.39 8.26
CA VAL A 119 -1.41 10.63 8.76
C VAL A 119 -0.92 9.49 9.65
N PRO A 120 -0.62 9.73 10.93
CA PRO A 120 -0.12 8.69 11.81
C PRO A 120 -1.22 7.71 12.18
N VAL A 121 -0.86 6.43 12.25
CA VAL A 121 -1.70 5.40 12.86
C VAL A 121 -1.54 5.52 14.38
N PRO A 122 -2.60 5.80 15.14
CA PRO A 122 -2.51 5.89 16.60
C PRO A 122 -1.91 4.63 17.21
N GLY A 123 -1.06 4.80 18.23
CA GLY A 123 -0.36 3.67 18.85
C GLY A 123 -1.30 2.62 19.45
N GLU A 124 -2.43 3.04 20.00
CA GLU A 124 -3.47 2.13 20.49
C GLU A 124 -4.11 1.30 19.36
N LEU A 125 -4.35 1.94 18.21
CA LEU A 125 -4.83 1.25 17.03
C LEU A 125 -3.76 0.29 16.51
N LEU A 126 -2.52 0.72 16.44
CA LEU A 126 -1.40 -0.10 15.98
C LEU A 126 -1.27 -1.40 16.80
N ALA A 127 -1.47 -1.34 18.12
CA ALA A 127 -1.39 -2.49 19.01
C ALA A 127 -2.50 -3.53 18.79
N ARG A 128 -3.67 -3.11 18.27
CA ARG A 128 -4.81 -3.99 18.02
C ARG A 128 -5.09 -4.30 16.55
N LEU A 129 -4.34 -3.71 15.61
CA LEU A 129 -4.46 -4.06 14.19
C LEU A 129 -4.26 -5.56 13.96
N THR A 130 -5.20 -6.15 13.24
CA THR A 130 -5.20 -7.57 12.94
C THR A 130 -5.44 -7.85 11.48
N TRP A 131 -4.77 -8.90 11.01
CA TRP A 131 -4.92 -9.43 9.67
C TRP A 131 -5.47 -10.85 9.73
N ARG A 132 -6.20 -11.26 8.71
CA ARG A 132 -6.67 -12.63 8.56
C ARG A 132 -6.02 -13.33 7.36
N ASN A 133 -5.67 -14.58 7.51
CA ASN A 133 -5.24 -15.41 6.40
C ASN A 133 -6.44 -16.04 5.67
N ARG A 134 -6.16 -16.77 4.58
CA ARG A 134 -7.20 -17.48 3.79
C ARG A 134 -7.98 -18.53 4.61
N ARG A 135 -7.43 -19.02 5.71
CA ARG A 135 -8.07 -20.00 6.62
C ARG A 135 -8.82 -19.33 7.78
N GLY A 136 -8.98 -18.00 7.74
CA GLY A 136 -9.67 -17.24 8.78
C GLY A 136 -8.88 -17.01 10.07
N ARG A 137 -7.64 -17.49 10.17
CA ARG A 137 -6.80 -17.24 11.35
C ARG A 137 -6.33 -15.80 11.33
N THR A 138 -6.43 -15.15 12.49
CA THR A 138 -5.99 -13.77 12.69
C THR A 138 -4.57 -13.72 13.25
N ARG A 139 -3.88 -12.63 12.99
CA ARG A 139 -2.60 -12.28 13.60
C ARG A 139 -2.52 -10.77 13.82
N GLY A 140 -1.92 -10.34 14.91
CA GLY A 140 -1.56 -8.94 15.16
C GLY A 140 -0.17 -8.59 14.63
N LEU A 141 0.20 -7.32 14.80
CA LEU A 141 1.57 -6.85 14.61
C LEU A 141 2.50 -7.45 15.66
N LYS A 142 3.69 -7.82 15.20
CA LYS A 142 4.81 -8.12 16.10
C LYS A 142 5.64 -6.86 16.31
N PHE A 143 6.37 -6.81 17.40
CA PHE A 143 7.31 -5.72 17.74
C PHE A 143 6.65 -4.35 17.94
N VAL A 144 5.41 -4.33 18.42
CA VAL A 144 4.77 -3.10 18.89
C VAL A 144 5.08 -2.97 20.40
N VAL A 145 5.77 -1.90 20.76
CA VAL A 145 6.13 -1.55 22.14
C VAL A 145 5.69 -0.12 22.38
N ASP A 146 4.93 0.11 23.44
CA ASP A 146 4.41 1.44 23.82
C ASP A 146 3.76 2.20 22.64
N GLY A 147 2.97 1.48 21.81
CA GLY A 147 2.30 2.06 20.66
C GLY A 147 3.21 2.40 19.47
N ARG A 148 4.46 1.94 19.46
CA ARG A 148 5.45 2.16 18.40
C ARG A 148 5.90 0.86 17.78
N LEU A 149 6.18 0.87 16.49
CA LEU A 149 6.63 -0.31 15.75
C LEU A 149 8.17 -0.33 15.66
N GLU A 150 8.81 -1.15 16.48
CA GLU A 150 10.28 -1.23 16.50
C GLU A 150 10.86 -1.86 15.22
N ARG A 151 10.13 -2.79 14.60
CA ARG A 151 10.57 -3.49 13.38
C ARG A 151 9.43 -3.60 12.37
N SER A 152 9.64 -3.08 11.18
CA SER A 152 8.64 -3.09 10.09
C SER A 152 8.44 -4.45 9.42
N ILE A 153 9.23 -5.47 9.78
CA ILE A 153 9.19 -6.79 9.13
C ILE A 153 7.80 -7.44 9.15
N SER A 154 7.00 -7.15 10.17
CA SER A 154 5.63 -7.69 10.27
C SER A 154 4.63 -7.03 9.32
N LEU A 155 5.00 -5.89 8.72
CA LEU A 155 4.21 -5.20 7.67
C LEU A 155 4.69 -5.56 6.25
N GLN A 156 5.85 -6.21 6.10
CA GLN A 156 6.37 -6.60 4.79
C GLN A 156 5.48 -7.69 4.19
N GLY A 157 4.79 -7.35 3.11
CA GLY A 157 3.88 -8.22 2.39
C GLY A 157 2.55 -7.54 2.08
N PHE A 158 1.67 -8.32 1.48
CA PHE A 158 0.31 -7.91 1.16
C PHE A 158 -0.66 -8.73 2.01
N TYR A 159 -1.28 -8.08 2.99
CA TYR A 159 -2.04 -8.77 4.02
C TYR A 159 -3.46 -8.24 4.11
N ARG A 160 -4.43 -9.17 4.16
CA ARG A 160 -5.84 -8.85 4.33
C ARG A 160 -6.13 -8.47 5.77
N LEU A 161 -6.70 -7.31 5.98
CA LEU A 161 -7.19 -6.85 7.29
C LEU A 161 -8.41 -7.65 7.75
N THR A 162 -8.64 -7.68 9.05
CA THR A 162 -9.99 -7.99 9.57
C THR A 162 -10.93 -6.82 9.28
N PRO A 163 -12.25 -7.02 9.19
CA PRO A 163 -13.20 -5.93 8.94
C PRO A 163 -13.07 -4.79 9.96
N GLU A 164 -12.92 -5.10 11.23
CA GLU A 164 -12.77 -4.13 12.31
C GLU A 164 -11.53 -3.25 12.11
N SER A 165 -10.39 -3.87 11.79
CA SER A 165 -9.15 -3.14 11.52
C SER A 165 -9.21 -2.31 10.23
N ALA A 166 -9.98 -2.74 9.24
CA ALA A 166 -10.21 -1.98 8.02
C ALA A 166 -11.05 -0.73 8.31
N ASP A 167 -12.13 -0.85 9.11
CA ASP A 167 -12.99 0.26 9.50
C ASP A 167 -12.21 1.30 10.34
N GLU A 168 -11.36 0.85 11.25
CA GLU A 168 -10.51 1.72 12.06
C GLU A 168 -9.48 2.48 11.21
N LEU A 169 -8.80 1.83 10.26
CA LEU A 169 -7.89 2.54 9.35
C LEU A 169 -8.64 3.50 8.42
N ALA A 170 -9.84 3.13 7.97
CA ALA A 170 -10.69 4.03 7.19
C ALA A 170 -11.06 5.29 7.98
N ALA A 171 -11.34 5.16 9.28
CA ALA A 171 -11.60 6.30 10.17
C ALA A 171 -10.38 7.22 10.26
N VAL A 172 -9.18 6.68 10.49
CA VAL A 172 -7.93 7.47 10.53
C VAL A 172 -7.76 8.32 9.26
N VAL A 173 -8.02 7.75 8.10
CA VAL A 173 -7.90 8.48 6.82
C VAL A 173 -8.97 9.55 6.67
N ARG A 174 -10.22 9.29 7.07
CA ARG A 174 -11.31 10.29 7.03
C ARG A 174 -11.02 11.47 7.94
N ASP A 175 -10.69 11.20 9.22
CA ASP A 175 -10.45 12.22 10.23
C ASP A 175 -9.29 13.16 9.84
N SER A 176 -8.26 12.58 9.18
CA SER A 176 -7.13 13.37 8.67
C SER A 176 -7.47 14.23 7.45
N SER A 177 -8.56 13.93 6.75
CA SER A 177 -9.01 14.69 5.57
C SER A 177 -9.90 15.89 5.93
N GLU A 178 -10.44 15.90 7.14
CA GLU A 178 -11.34 16.95 7.65
C GLU A 178 -10.60 18.04 8.41
N CYS A 179 -9.31 17.86 8.70
CA CYS A 179 -8.49 18.87 9.37
C CYS A 179 -7.82 19.76 8.29
N PRO A 180 -8.19 21.06 8.17
CA PRO A 180 -7.67 21.98 7.15
C PRO A 180 -6.20 22.37 7.39
#